data_2aa5843c1292e4cf64ea4d73869e42e6
#
_entry.id   2aa5843c1292e4cf64ea4d73869e42e6
#
_cell.length_a   1.000
_cell.length_b   1.000
_cell.length_c   1.000
_cell.angle_alpha   90.00
_cell.angle_beta   90.00
_cell.angle_gamma   90.00
#
_symmetry.space_group_name_H-M   'P 1'
#
loop_
_entity.id
_entity.type
_entity.pdbx_description
1 polymer ?
#
loop_
_entity_poly.entity_id
_entity_poly.type
_entity_poly.pdbx_seq_one_letter_code
_entity_poly.pdbx_strand_id
1 'polypeptide(L)'
;MRLGTGYEGALRRIYIHDRLDFAGTARLLFGSSPLDFCNDGTFTIGSEVSIHLGYKDDVHEVFAGDVTGFAPRLDEYSAPLMDVKMHSKLHRLNKGTRCASFEHKTPAGIIRDIVQGYNLNADVEEFGSEYNYIEQKNFTDYGYIMYLAGKYGKTVYCHGNTVHVKTEITPTDDDVVLEWGKTIISARTKTDLAAQLSAVTATGWNMRKCSGFTATATMKDVPLKIGGEYCWEDNAKGYDPHKVGQLSSSSFTDEKDALEVAKSVLLGRSLQFQSCEAKTEGNCRIRPGNRLTVKYLGRHSDGEYLVYSVEHDFSVQDGYFTTCHLKRNFCGVSNNRSISAIDRERIDRQGANAQEETVAATSASGNQTESQNDTEESNAEEKSPKISNPRWEDENGRTITKALVGDEVFLCADVTDIADGATAKINIVEKDGNDDFVAEMGAAVQEGR
;
A
#
# COMPACT_ATOMS: atom_id res chain seq x y z
N MET A 1 -16.25 8.48 23.00
CA MET A 1 -15.80 9.47 24.00
C MET A 1 -15.23 10.66 23.25
N ARG A 2 -15.68 11.90 23.51
CA ARG A 2 -14.96 13.08 23.04
C ARG A 2 -13.78 13.33 23.97
N LEU A 3 -12.59 13.51 23.42
CA LEU A 3 -11.44 13.95 24.19
C LEU A 3 -11.78 15.34 24.79
N GLY A 4 -11.51 15.53 26.08
CA GLY A 4 -11.68 16.85 26.71
C GLY A 4 -10.67 17.86 26.16
N THR A 5 -10.97 19.14 26.28
CA THR A 5 -10.16 20.23 25.72
C THR A 5 -8.68 20.23 26.15
N GLY A 6 -8.35 19.63 27.31
CA GLY A 6 -6.96 19.46 27.76
C GLY A 6 -6.13 18.47 26.92
N TYR A 7 -6.78 17.47 26.35
CA TYR A 7 -6.11 16.45 25.52
C TYR A 7 -5.94 16.89 24.06
N GLU A 8 -6.83 17.74 23.56
CA GLU A 8 -6.75 18.30 22.21
C GLU A 8 -5.45 19.08 22.02
N GLY A 9 -5.06 19.90 23.01
CA GLY A 9 -3.81 20.66 22.97
C GLY A 9 -2.53 19.83 23.14
N ALA A 10 -2.65 18.64 23.73
CA ALA A 10 -1.55 17.73 23.94
C ALA A 10 -1.32 16.75 22.77
N LEU A 11 -2.30 16.58 21.89
CA LEU A 11 -2.20 15.67 20.73
C LEU A 11 -1.12 16.17 19.76
N ARG A 12 -0.17 15.31 19.39
CA ARG A 12 0.93 15.59 18.47
C ARG A 12 0.78 14.91 17.13
N ARG A 13 0.35 13.63 17.14
CA ARG A 13 0.21 12.84 15.92
C ARG A 13 -0.91 11.83 16.04
N ILE A 14 -1.62 11.60 14.97
CA ILE A 14 -2.54 10.49 14.73
C ILE A 14 -1.99 9.70 13.55
N TYR A 15 -1.73 8.43 13.74
CA TYR A 15 -1.34 7.53 12.67
C TYR A 15 -2.32 6.36 12.63
N ILE A 16 -2.98 6.17 11.50
CA ILE A 16 -3.93 5.08 11.28
C ILE A 16 -3.45 4.30 10.07
N HIS A 17 -3.32 2.99 10.21
CA HIS A 17 -3.08 2.09 9.11
C HIS A 17 -4.21 1.07 9.05
N ASP A 18 -5.00 1.15 8.00
CA ASP A 18 -6.11 0.24 7.73
C ASP A 18 -5.89 -0.50 6.41
N ARG A 19 -6.19 -1.79 6.40
CA ARG A 19 -5.87 -2.67 5.27
C ARG A 19 -6.88 -3.81 5.18
N LEU A 20 -7.21 -4.20 3.95
CA LEU A 20 -7.97 -5.42 3.68
C LEU A 20 -7.22 -6.64 4.22
N ASP A 21 -7.96 -7.61 4.71
CA ASP A 21 -7.45 -8.86 5.28
C ASP A 21 -6.56 -8.70 6.52
N PHE A 22 -6.67 -7.56 7.21
CA PHE A 22 -5.90 -7.28 8.42
C PHE A 22 -6.74 -6.52 9.45
N ALA A 23 -6.39 -6.68 10.73
CA ALA A 23 -6.95 -5.82 11.77
C ALA A 23 -6.34 -4.42 11.65
N GLY A 24 -7.16 -3.42 11.35
CA GLY A 24 -6.73 -2.02 11.30
C GLY A 24 -6.09 -1.58 12.62
N THR A 25 -5.09 -0.72 12.55
CA THR A 25 -4.34 -0.21 13.71
C THR A 25 -4.39 1.30 13.74
N ALA A 26 -4.44 1.88 14.94
CA ALA A 26 -4.28 3.30 15.12
C ALA A 26 -3.35 3.60 16.30
N ARG A 27 -2.64 4.72 16.21
CA ARG A 27 -1.75 5.23 17.26
C ARG A 27 -2.00 6.72 17.45
N LEU A 28 -2.16 7.13 18.70
CA LEU A 28 -2.22 8.53 19.10
C LEU A 28 -0.98 8.86 19.91
N LEU A 29 -0.30 9.93 19.55
CA LEU A 29 0.86 10.43 20.26
C LEU A 29 0.51 11.76 20.94
N PHE A 30 0.60 11.79 22.26
CA PHE A 30 0.37 12.99 23.06
C PHE A 30 1.69 13.49 23.65
N GLY A 31 1.89 14.81 23.61
CA GLY A 31 3.04 15.50 24.19
C GLY A 31 2.66 16.22 25.47
N SER A 32 2.38 15.46 26.52
CA SER A 32 2.04 16.00 27.84
C SER A 32 2.59 15.09 28.93
N SER A 33 2.45 15.48 30.21
CA SER A 33 2.84 14.62 31.31
C SER A 33 2.18 13.23 31.17
N PRO A 34 2.95 12.15 30.90
CA PRO A 34 2.37 10.82 30.71
C PRO A 34 1.68 10.31 31.97
N LEU A 35 2.09 10.82 33.13
CA LEU A 35 1.52 10.42 34.42
C LEU A 35 0.08 10.88 34.58
N ASP A 36 -0.27 12.04 34.06
CA ASP A 36 -1.66 12.53 34.10
C ASP A 36 -2.57 11.63 33.27
N PHE A 37 -2.13 11.22 32.08
CA PHE A 37 -2.89 10.28 31.23
C PHE A 37 -3.06 8.90 31.83
N CYS A 38 -2.05 8.41 32.58
CA CYS A 38 -2.14 7.14 33.26
C CYS A 38 -3.05 7.17 34.47
N ASN A 39 -3.16 8.32 35.14
CA ASN A 39 -3.85 8.44 36.43
C ASN A 39 -5.32 8.84 36.29
N ASP A 40 -5.71 9.57 35.25
CA ASP A 40 -7.07 10.08 35.11
C ASP A 40 -8.08 9.09 34.53
N GLY A 41 -7.61 7.91 34.08
CA GLY A 41 -8.45 6.85 33.52
C GLY A 41 -9.07 7.15 32.15
N THR A 42 -8.65 8.22 31.46
CA THR A 42 -9.17 8.61 30.14
C THR A 42 -8.96 7.50 29.11
N PHE A 43 -7.79 6.88 29.11
CA PHE A 43 -7.49 5.72 28.28
C PHE A 43 -7.43 4.45 29.11
N THR A 44 -8.48 3.66 29.08
CA THR A 44 -8.52 2.34 29.72
C THR A 44 -8.35 1.26 28.65
N ILE A 45 -7.49 0.27 28.90
CA ILE A 45 -7.33 -0.89 28.02
C ILE A 45 -8.68 -1.59 27.84
N GLY A 46 -9.09 -1.81 26.60
CA GLY A 46 -10.38 -2.39 26.24
C GLY A 46 -11.50 -1.38 26.03
N SER A 47 -11.28 -0.07 26.29
CA SER A 47 -12.28 0.95 25.96
C SER A 47 -12.41 1.15 24.45
N GLU A 48 -13.64 1.39 23.97
CA GLU A 48 -13.92 1.67 22.57
C GLU A 48 -13.59 3.12 22.22
N VAL A 49 -12.93 3.31 21.08
CA VAL A 49 -12.52 4.60 20.54
C VAL A 49 -12.90 4.69 19.07
N SER A 50 -13.42 5.84 18.66
CA SER A 50 -13.56 6.22 17.25
C SER A 50 -12.73 7.47 16.96
N ILE A 51 -12.05 7.48 15.80
CA ILE A 51 -11.23 8.61 15.34
C ILE A 51 -11.88 9.17 14.08
N HIS A 52 -12.15 10.46 14.12
CA HIS A 52 -12.71 11.21 13.02
C HIS A 52 -11.65 12.19 12.51
N LEU A 53 -11.40 12.21 11.21
CA LEU A 53 -10.49 13.13 10.54
C LEU A 53 -11.24 13.85 9.40
N GLY A 54 -10.73 15.00 9.00
CA GLY A 54 -11.29 15.78 7.90
C GLY A 54 -10.99 17.27 8.02
N TYR A 55 -11.61 18.07 7.17
CA TYR A 55 -11.44 19.50 7.11
C TYR A 55 -12.79 20.19 7.33
N LYS A 56 -12.84 21.16 8.25
CA LYS A 56 -14.05 21.96 8.56
C LYS A 56 -15.26 21.08 8.86
N ASP A 57 -16.25 21.11 7.97
CA ASP A 57 -17.52 20.39 8.14
C ASP A 57 -17.53 18.99 7.50
N ASP A 58 -16.45 18.64 6.74
CA ASP A 58 -16.28 17.34 6.07
C ASP A 58 -15.37 16.42 6.92
N VAL A 59 -15.93 15.96 8.05
CA VAL A 59 -15.24 15.12 9.04
C VAL A 59 -15.93 13.77 9.11
N HIS A 60 -15.18 12.70 8.79
CA HIS A 60 -15.68 11.32 8.80
C HIS A 60 -14.93 10.44 9.79
N GLU A 61 -15.60 9.40 10.28
CA GLU A 61 -14.95 8.36 11.06
C GLU A 61 -13.97 7.60 10.17
N VAL A 62 -12.69 7.64 10.48
CA VAL A 62 -11.63 6.92 9.74
C VAL A 62 -11.16 5.66 10.44
N PHE A 63 -11.42 5.54 11.72
CA PHE A 63 -11.07 4.36 12.51
C PHE A 63 -12.04 4.17 13.68
N ALA A 64 -12.40 2.92 13.94
CA ALA A 64 -13.12 2.50 15.15
C ALA A 64 -12.52 1.20 15.68
N GLY A 65 -12.25 1.16 16.98
CA GLY A 65 -11.62 0.00 17.60
C GLY A 65 -11.50 0.10 19.11
N ASP A 66 -10.64 -0.73 19.68
CA ASP A 66 -10.39 -0.81 21.12
C ASP A 66 -8.99 -0.31 21.44
N VAL A 67 -8.84 0.36 22.57
CA VAL A 67 -7.52 0.64 23.16
C VAL A 67 -6.89 -0.69 23.59
N THR A 68 -5.77 -1.04 22.99
CA THR A 68 -5.06 -2.29 23.29
C THR A 68 -3.81 -2.10 24.15
N GLY A 69 -3.34 -0.87 24.24
CA GLY A 69 -2.20 -0.55 25.10
C GLY A 69 -1.82 0.92 25.04
N PHE A 70 -1.04 1.31 26.03
CA PHE A 70 -0.40 2.61 26.07
C PHE A 70 1.01 2.48 26.61
N ALA A 71 1.91 3.33 26.15
CA ALA A 71 3.32 3.32 26.49
C ALA A 71 3.80 4.75 26.76
N PRO A 72 4.02 5.13 28.02
CA PRO A 72 4.69 6.37 28.34
C PRO A 72 6.16 6.30 27.91
N ARG A 73 6.67 7.37 27.30
CA ARG A 73 8.08 7.55 26.98
C ARG A 73 8.61 8.72 27.79
N LEU A 74 9.51 8.42 28.67
CA LEU A 74 10.20 9.37 29.52
C LEU A 74 11.67 9.36 29.12
N ASP A 75 12.18 10.47 28.63
CA ASP A 75 13.55 10.64 28.19
C ASP A 75 14.10 11.90 28.87
N GLU A 76 15.35 11.84 29.33
CA GLU A 76 16.00 12.93 30.07
C GLU A 76 16.12 14.21 29.22
N TYR A 77 16.25 14.04 27.89
CA TYR A 77 16.54 15.15 26.97
C TYR A 77 15.36 15.53 26.07
N SER A 78 14.22 14.86 26.18
CA SER A 78 13.05 15.15 25.34
C SER A 78 11.78 15.32 26.18
N ALA A 79 10.82 16.05 25.61
CA ALA A 79 9.51 16.18 26.25
C ALA A 79 8.84 14.81 26.41
N PRO A 80 8.22 14.54 27.57
CA PRO A 80 7.48 13.31 27.80
C PRO A 80 6.40 13.07 26.74
N LEU A 81 6.26 11.83 26.29
CA LEU A 81 5.28 11.42 25.30
C LEU A 81 4.44 10.26 25.82
N MET A 82 3.17 10.21 25.43
CA MET A 82 2.28 9.07 25.64
C MET A 82 1.87 8.51 24.27
N ASP A 83 2.17 7.23 24.04
CA ASP A 83 1.80 6.47 22.84
C ASP A 83 0.60 5.57 23.19
N VAL A 84 -0.58 5.85 22.62
CA VAL A 84 -1.79 5.05 22.79
C VAL A 84 -2.00 4.22 21.55
N LYS A 85 -2.07 2.89 21.69
CA LYS A 85 -2.24 1.92 20.61
C LYS A 85 -3.64 1.35 20.61
N MET A 86 -4.22 1.26 19.42
CA MET A 86 -5.57 0.76 19.19
C MET A 86 -5.59 -0.22 18.03
N HIS A 87 -6.54 -1.16 18.07
CA HIS A 87 -6.80 -2.10 16.98
C HIS A 87 -8.29 -2.15 16.68
N SER A 88 -8.64 -2.37 15.41
CA SER A 88 -10.03 -2.65 15.04
C SER A 88 -10.56 -3.90 15.75
N LYS A 89 -11.86 -4.06 15.84
CA LYS A 89 -12.49 -5.17 16.61
C LYS A 89 -12.12 -6.58 16.11
N LEU A 90 -11.57 -6.72 14.92
CA LEU A 90 -10.99 -7.99 14.43
C LEU A 90 -9.91 -8.56 15.36
N HIS A 91 -9.20 -7.71 16.12
CA HIS A 91 -8.19 -8.20 17.07
C HIS A 91 -8.77 -9.10 18.16
N ARG A 92 -10.05 -8.94 18.50
CA ARG A 92 -10.73 -9.76 19.50
C ARG A 92 -10.77 -11.24 19.10
N LEU A 93 -10.86 -11.52 17.79
CA LEU A 93 -10.89 -12.87 17.21
C LEU A 93 -9.49 -13.54 17.19
N ASN A 94 -8.43 -12.76 17.40
CA ASN A 94 -7.04 -13.24 17.31
C ASN A 94 -6.46 -13.61 18.69
N LYS A 95 -7.30 -14.05 19.63
CA LYS A 95 -6.87 -14.39 20.99
C LYS A 95 -7.01 -15.89 21.24
N GLY A 96 -5.86 -16.55 21.39
CA GLY A 96 -5.80 -17.98 21.69
C GLY A 96 -6.16 -18.86 20.47
N THR A 97 -5.70 -20.10 20.52
CA THR A 97 -6.02 -21.11 19.50
C THR A 97 -7.22 -21.95 19.96
N ARG A 98 -8.01 -22.39 19.01
CA ARG A 98 -9.20 -23.20 19.25
C ARG A 98 -9.15 -24.47 18.42
N CYS A 99 -9.75 -25.53 18.99
CA CYS A 99 -10.11 -26.73 18.25
C CYS A 99 -11.64 -26.87 18.32
N ALA A 100 -12.29 -26.86 17.16
CA ALA A 100 -13.73 -27.00 17.01
C ALA A 100 -14.06 -27.80 15.76
N SER A 101 -15.22 -28.44 15.73
CA SER A 101 -15.75 -29.11 14.55
C SER A 101 -17.06 -28.48 14.13
N PHE A 102 -17.32 -28.51 12.85
CA PHE A 102 -18.54 -27.99 12.24
C PHE A 102 -19.09 -29.07 11.31
N GLU A 103 -20.38 -29.38 11.47
CA GLU A 103 -21.09 -30.38 10.70
C GLU A 103 -22.20 -29.72 9.89
N HIS A 104 -22.37 -30.15 8.65
CA HIS A 104 -23.40 -29.66 7.73
C HIS A 104 -23.45 -28.13 7.63
N LYS A 105 -22.29 -27.49 7.47
CA LYS A 105 -22.18 -26.03 7.34
C LYS A 105 -21.37 -25.61 6.13
N THR A 106 -21.78 -24.47 5.54
CA THR A 106 -20.99 -23.77 4.53
C THR A 106 -19.88 -22.97 5.19
N PRO A 107 -18.78 -22.69 4.49
CA PRO A 107 -17.72 -21.79 5.00
C PRO A 107 -18.27 -20.45 5.47
N ALA A 108 -19.19 -19.85 4.73
CA ALA A 108 -19.87 -18.61 5.09
C ALA A 108 -20.64 -18.73 6.41
N GLY A 109 -21.37 -19.86 6.60
CA GLY A 109 -22.10 -20.15 7.83
C GLY A 109 -21.19 -20.29 9.05
N ILE A 110 -20.04 -20.97 8.88
CA ILE A 110 -19.03 -21.13 9.93
C ILE A 110 -18.48 -19.76 10.37
N ILE A 111 -18.12 -18.91 9.40
CA ILE A 111 -17.61 -17.56 9.69
C ILE A 111 -18.65 -16.75 10.46
N ARG A 112 -19.92 -16.83 10.05
CA ARG A 112 -21.02 -16.12 10.70
C ARG A 112 -21.17 -16.52 12.17
N ASP A 113 -21.14 -17.82 12.43
CA ASP A 113 -21.24 -18.35 13.81
C ASP A 113 -20.06 -17.89 14.68
N ILE A 114 -18.84 -17.94 14.13
CA ILE A 114 -17.65 -17.49 14.86
C ILE A 114 -17.77 -16.01 15.22
N VAL A 115 -18.06 -15.15 14.24
CA VAL A 115 -18.17 -13.70 14.43
C VAL A 115 -19.23 -13.33 15.46
N GLN A 116 -20.41 -13.96 15.37
CA GLN A 116 -21.51 -13.75 16.32
C GLN A 116 -21.15 -14.16 17.75
N GLY A 117 -20.30 -15.16 17.92
CA GLY A 117 -19.77 -15.57 19.22
C GLY A 117 -18.99 -14.49 19.98
N TYR A 118 -18.55 -13.45 19.27
CA TYR A 118 -17.84 -12.28 19.85
C TYR A 118 -18.74 -11.04 20.00
N ASN A 119 -20.05 -11.18 19.85
CA ASN A 119 -21.01 -10.08 19.84
C ASN A 119 -20.71 -9.04 18.73
N LEU A 120 -20.20 -9.49 17.59
CA LEU A 120 -19.97 -8.70 16.40
C LEU A 120 -21.06 -9.02 15.35
N ASN A 121 -21.42 -8.02 14.56
CA ASN A 121 -22.30 -8.24 13.42
C ASN A 121 -21.51 -8.91 12.30
N ALA A 122 -22.14 -9.86 11.61
CA ALA A 122 -21.55 -10.59 10.50
C ALA A 122 -22.29 -10.29 9.19
N ASP A 123 -21.63 -9.59 8.29
CA ASP A 123 -22.09 -9.32 6.92
C ASP A 123 -21.26 -10.18 5.95
N VAL A 124 -21.68 -11.43 5.80
CA VAL A 124 -20.96 -12.48 5.09
C VAL A 124 -21.75 -12.90 3.86
N GLU A 125 -21.17 -12.74 2.67
CA GLU A 125 -21.67 -13.26 1.41
C GLU A 125 -21.73 -14.80 1.47
N GLU A 126 -22.69 -15.43 0.78
CA GLU A 126 -22.72 -16.88 0.68
C GLU A 126 -21.66 -17.39 -0.30
N PHE A 127 -20.86 -18.36 0.14
CA PHE A 127 -19.82 -18.99 -0.68
C PHE A 127 -19.45 -20.37 -0.18
N GLY A 128 -18.85 -21.14 -1.09
CA GLY A 128 -18.43 -22.51 -0.85
C GLY A 128 -19.58 -23.52 -0.75
N SER A 129 -19.25 -24.77 -0.95
CA SER A 129 -20.20 -25.87 -0.79
C SER A 129 -20.31 -26.28 0.68
N GLU A 130 -21.44 -26.87 1.06
CA GLU A 130 -21.65 -27.44 2.41
C GLU A 130 -20.67 -28.57 2.69
N TYR A 131 -19.93 -28.45 3.78
CA TYR A 131 -19.12 -29.54 4.31
C TYR A 131 -19.93 -30.44 5.21
N ASN A 132 -19.81 -31.78 5.00
CA ASN A 132 -20.38 -32.73 5.95
C ASN A 132 -19.70 -32.63 7.32
N TYR A 133 -18.40 -32.41 7.30
CA TYR A 133 -17.54 -32.26 8.46
C TYR A 133 -16.27 -31.44 8.10
N ILE A 134 -15.94 -30.46 8.91
CA ILE A 134 -14.71 -29.70 8.80
C ILE A 134 -14.22 -29.30 10.20
N GLU A 135 -12.91 -29.26 10.38
CA GLU A 135 -12.27 -28.93 11.65
C GLU A 135 -11.56 -27.58 11.59
N GLN A 136 -11.73 -26.79 12.64
CA GLN A 136 -10.79 -25.76 13.03
C GLN A 136 -9.79 -26.40 13.98
N LYS A 137 -8.53 -26.53 13.58
CA LYS A 137 -7.51 -27.22 14.36
C LYS A 137 -6.29 -26.32 14.57
N ASN A 138 -6.10 -25.92 15.82
CA ASN A 138 -4.96 -25.06 16.24
C ASN A 138 -4.91 -23.69 15.54
N PHE A 139 -6.05 -23.18 15.05
CA PHE A 139 -6.18 -21.83 14.54
C PHE A 139 -6.74 -20.90 15.60
N THR A 140 -6.35 -19.61 15.58
CA THR A 140 -7.18 -18.56 16.17
C THR A 140 -8.48 -18.44 15.36
N ASP A 141 -9.54 -17.93 15.95
CA ASP A 141 -10.78 -17.71 15.21
C ASP A 141 -10.57 -16.76 14.03
N TYR A 142 -9.77 -15.71 14.20
CA TYR A 142 -9.34 -14.83 13.11
C TYR A 142 -8.57 -15.59 12.01
N GLY A 143 -7.55 -16.37 12.38
CA GLY A 143 -6.77 -17.14 11.41
C GLY A 143 -7.60 -18.14 10.63
N TYR A 144 -8.64 -18.73 11.27
CA TYR A 144 -9.54 -19.66 10.60
C TYR A 144 -10.51 -18.96 9.65
N ILE A 145 -11.04 -17.79 10.03
CA ILE A 145 -11.83 -16.93 9.14
C ILE A 145 -11.00 -16.55 7.91
N MET A 146 -9.75 -16.11 8.11
CA MET A 146 -8.84 -15.75 7.02
C MET A 146 -8.53 -16.93 6.10
N TYR A 147 -8.35 -18.13 6.66
CA TYR A 147 -8.14 -19.35 5.89
C TYR A 147 -9.36 -19.69 5.02
N LEU A 148 -10.57 -19.68 5.61
CA LEU A 148 -11.80 -19.98 4.87
C LEU A 148 -12.09 -18.89 3.81
N ALA A 149 -12.04 -17.63 4.18
CA ALA A 149 -12.27 -16.51 3.26
C ALA A 149 -11.25 -16.50 2.10
N GLY A 150 -9.97 -16.64 2.42
CA GLY A 150 -8.89 -16.65 1.44
C GLY A 150 -8.96 -17.83 0.47
N LYS A 151 -9.40 -19.02 0.95
CA LYS A 151 -9.64 -20.18 0.09
C LYS A 151 -10.62 -19.87 -1.06
N TYR A 152 -11.63 -19.04 -0.80
CA TYR A 152 -12.68 -18.69 -1.77
C TYR A 152 -12.56 -17.25 -2.31
N GLY A 153 -11.39 -16.58 -2.15
CA GLY A 153 -11.14 -15.25 -2.68
C GLY A 153 -12.04 -14.17 -2.08
N LYS A 154 -12.47 -14.38 -0.83
CA LYS A 154 -13.25 -13.39 -0.10
C LYS A 154 -12.30 -12.51 0.72
N THR A 155 -12.60 -11.23 0.75
CA THR A 155 -11.88 -10.23 1.53
C THR A 155 -12.54 -10.03 2.87
N VAL A 156 -11.74 -9.97 3.93
CA VAL A 156 -12.19 -9.75 5.32
C VAL A 156 -11.81 -8.35 5.76
N TYR A 157 -12.77 -7.57 6.24
CA TYR A 157 -12.51 -6.28 6.85
C TYR A 157 -13.54 -5.98 7.95
N CYS A 158 -13.24 -5.03 8.81
CA CYS A 158 -14.13 -4.64 9.90
C CYS A 158 -14.41 -3.14 9.84
N HIS A 159 -15.68 -2.78 9.86
CA HIS A 159 -16.10 -1.40 10.03
C HIS A 159 -16.99 -1.27 11.27
N GLY A 160 -16.54 -0.45 12.23
CA GLY A 160 -17.21 -0.33 13.52
C GLY A 160 -17.37 -1.68 14.22
N ASN A 161 -18.60 -2.16 14.36
CA ASN A 161 -18.95 -3.44 15.01
C ASN A 161 -19.32 -4.56 14.02
N THR A 162 -19.12 -4.34 12.71
CA THR A 162 -19.50 -5.29 11.67
C THR A 162 -18.28 -5.85 10.97
N VAL A 163 -18.18 -7.18 10.93
CA VAL A 163 -17.18 -7.90 10.13
C VAL A 163 -17.81 -8.24 8.78
N HIS A 164 -17.17 -7.76 7.73
CA HIS A 164 -17.57 -7.99 6.36
C HIS A 164 -16.70 -9.06 5.72
N VAL A 165 -17.32 -10.02 5.01
CA VAL A 165 -16.61 -11.05 4.24
C VAL A 165 -17.27 -11.15 2.87
N LYS A 166 -16.66 -10.53 1.87
CA LYS A 166 -17.25 -10.36 0.53
C LYS A 166 -16.20 -10.46 -0.58
N THR A 167 -16.64 -10.77 -1.78
CA THR A 167 -15.79 -10.70 -2.99
C THR A 167 -15.58 -9.27 -3.38
N GLU A 168 -16.65 -8.50 -3.41
CA GLU A 168 -16.65 -7.09 -3.76
C GLU A 168 -17.16 -6.28 -2.57
N ILE A 169 -16.38 -5.27 -2.22
CA ILE A 169 -16.77 -4.32 -1.20
C ILE A 169 -17.58 -3.24 -1.90
N THR A 170 -18.82 -3.04 -1.46
CA THR A 170 -19.66 -1.97 -1.99
C THR A 170 -19.01 -0.63 -1.64
N PRO A 171 -18.67 0.21 -2.64
CA PRO A 171 -18.11 1.51 -2.37
C PRO A 171 -19.06 2.31 -1.47
N THR A 172 -18.51 2.98 -0.46
CA THR A 172 -19.25 4.02 0.23
C THR A 172 -19.25 5.26 -0.67
N ASP A 173 -20.36 5.66 -1.09
CA ASP A 173 -20.96 6.84 -1.74
C ASP A 173 -20.11 7.87 -2.54
N ASP A 174 -18.80 7.90 -2.51
CA ASP A 174 -18.05 8.97 -3.18
C ASP A 174 -17.04 8.44 -4.20
N ASP A 175 -17.20 8.81 -5.45
CA ASP A 175 -16.21 8.65 -6.50
C ASP A 175 -14.98 9.53 -6.22
N VAL A 176 -14.05 9.01 -5.44
CA VAL A 176 -12.79 9.70 -5.16
C VAL A 176 -11.93 9.70 -6.41
N VAL A 177 -11.57 10.89 -6.88
CA VAL A 177 -10.67 11.08 -8.02
C VAL A 177 -9.36 11.66 -7.52
N LEU A 178 -8.25 10.96 -7.79
CA LEU A 178 -6.89 11.41 -7.52
C LEU A 178 -6.23 11.87 -8.81
N GLU A 179 -5.78 13.13 -8.85
CA GLU A 179 -5.21 13.76 -10.04
C GLU A 179 -3.77 14.18 -9.78
N TRP A 180 -2.84 13.75 -10.63
CA TRP A 180 -1.47 14.23 -10.58
C TRP A 180 -1.42 15.73 -10.92
N GLY A 181 -0.62 16.48 -10.16
CA GLY A 181 -0.54 17.93 -10.29
C GLY A 181 -1.69 18.70 -9.61
N LYS A 182 -2.60 18.01 -8.87
CA LYS A 182 -3.69 18.67 -8.15
C LYS A 182 -3.88 18.08 -6.75
N THR A 183 -4.17 16.79 -6.64
CA THR A 183 -4.45 16.11 -5.37
C THR A 183 -3.37 15.12 -4.98
N ILE A 184 -2.61 14.60 -5.93
CA ILE A 184 -1.52 13.66 -5.68
C ILE A 184 -0.24 14.45 -5.44
N ILE A 185 0.40 14.24 -4.30
CA ILE A 185 1.69 14.80 -3.92
C ILE A 185 2.83 13.95 -4.48
N SER A 186 2.70 12.63 -4.36
CA SER A 186 3.63 11.67 -4.93
C SER A 186 2.90 10.40 -5.34
N ALA A 187 3.34 9.76 -6.42
CA ALA A 187 2.80 8.49 -6.87
C ALA A 187 3.91 7.58 -7.42
N ARG A 188 3.77 6.29 -7.14
CA ARG A 188 4.62 5.24 -7.70
C ARG A 188 3.73 4.14 -8.25
N THR A 189 3.85 3.87 -9.55
CA THR A 189 3.11 2.78 -10.20
C THR A 189 4.05 1.64 -10.55
N LYS A 190 3.57 0.40 -10.38
CA LYS A 190 4.28 -0.82 -10.76
C LYS A 190 3.34 -1.70 -11.56
N THR A 191 3.81 -2.18 -12.71
CA THR A 191 3.14 -3.23 -13.51
C THR A 191 4.05 -4.45 -13.55
N ASP A 192 3.54 -5.63 -13.16
CA ASP A 192 4.34 -6.84 -13.03
C ASP A 192 3.61 -8.06 -13.61
N LEU A 193 4.27 -8.75 -14.53
CA LEU A 193 3.77 -9.97 -15.18
C LEU A 193 4.34 -11.26 -14.55
N ALA A 194 5.33 -11.16 -13.67
CA ALA A 194 6.05 -12.33 -13.18
C ALA A 194 5.16 -13.33 -12.42
N ALA A 195 4.19 -12.81 -11.68
CA ALA A 195 3.26 -13.60 -10.86
C ALA A 195 1.96 -13.99 -11.58
N GLN A 196 1.75 -13.53 -12.82
CA GLN A 196 0.49 -13.72 -13.55
C GLN A 196 0.33 -15.14 -14.06
N LEU A 197 -0.91 -15.62 -14.05
CA LEU A 197 -1.32 -16.94 -14.58
C LEU A 197 -2.43 -16.75 -15.60
N SER A 198 -2.38 -17.52 -16.70
CA SER A 198 -3.44 -17.54 -17.72
C SER A 198 -4.65 -18.38 -17.28
N ALA A 199 -4.39 -19.44 -16.54
CA ALA A 199 -5.43 -20.33 -16.02
C ALA A 199 -4.98 -20.98 -14.71
N VAL A 200 -5.95 -21.50 -13.96
CA VAL A 200 -5.71 -22.37 -12.81
C VAL A 200 -6.56 -23.60 -12.95
N THR A 201 -5.94 -24.76 -12.93
CA THR A 201 -6.59 -26.07 -12.98
C THR A 201 -6.59 -26.71 -11.60
N ALA A 202 -7.75 -27.00 -11.05
CA ALA A 202 -7.92 -27.69 -9.79
C ALA A 202 -8.43 -29.11 -10.03
N THR A 203 -7.77 -30.09 -9.41
CA THR A 203 -8.13 -31.52 -9.51
C THR A 203 -8.48 -32.05 -8.12
N GLY A 204 -9.51 -32.88 -8.05
CA GLY A 204 -9.95 -33.49 -6.83
C GLY A 204 -10.53 -34.91 -7.05
N TRP A 205 -10.91 -35.53 -5.94
CA TRP A 205 -11.52 -36.84 -5.94
C TRP A 205 -12.81 -36.84 -5.13
N ASN A 206 -13.91 -37.18 -5.77
CA ASN A 206 -15.19 -37.31 -5.09
C ASN A 206 -15.33 -38.71 -4.48
N MET A 207 -15.22 -38.79 -3.16
CA MET A 207 -15.25 -40.05 -2.42
C MET A 207 -16.61 -40.77 -2.54
N ARG A 208 -17.71 -40.03 -2.67
CA ARG A 208 -19.06 -40.62 -2.77
C ARG A 208 -19.30 -41.24 -4.15
N LYS A 209 -18.81 -40.60 -5.20
CA LYS A 209 -18.96 -41.03 -6.60
C LYS A 209 -17.80 -41.93 -7.06
N CYS A 210 -16.77 -42.09 -6.24
CA CYS A 210 -15.51 -42.80 -6.58
C CYS A 210 -14.95 -42.36 -7.92
N SER A 211 -14.95 -41.06 -8.21
CA SER A 211 -14.49 -40.49 -9.49
C SER A 211 -13.66 -39.24 -9.29
N GLY A 212 -12.64 -39.08 -10.11
CA GLY A 212 -11.88 -37.82 -10.22
C GLY A 212 -12.70 -36.75 -10.91
N PHE A 213 -12.39 -35.48 -10.60
CA PHE A 213 -12.92 -34.34 -11.32
C PHE A 213 -11.81 -33.29 -11.51
N THR A 214 -12.02 -32.45 -12.51
CA THR A 214 -11.08 -31.37 -12.86
C THR A 214 -11.88 -30.13 -13.24
N ALA A 215 -11.51 -29.00 -12.64
CA ALA A 215 -12.11 -27.70 -12.94
C ALA A 215 -11.00 -26.72 -13.34
N THR A 216 -11.22 -25.94 -14.38
CA THR A 216 -10.25 -24.94 -14.86
C THR A 216 -10.90 -23.56 -14.89
N ALA A 217 -10.26 -22.60 -14.24
CA ALA A 217 -10.63 -21.19 -14.28
C ALA A 217 -9.63 -20.42 -15.17
N THR A 218 -10.13 -19.47 -15.94
CA THR A 218 -9.39 -18.57 -16.83
C THR A 218 -9.58 -17.12 -16.42
N MET A 219 -8.84 -16.18 -17.01
CA MET A 219 -8.99 -14.74 -16.72
C MET A 219 -10.42 -14.21 -17.00
N LYS A 220 -11.21 -14.89 -17.84
CA LYS A 220 -12.62 -14.55 -18.08
C LYS A 220 -13.51 -14.86 -16.87
N ASP A 221 -13.14 -15.88 -16.09
CA ASP A 221 -13.88 -16.39 -14.93
C ASP A 221 -13.56 -15.67 -13.62
N VAL A 222 -12.61 -14.71 -13.66
CA VAL A 222 -12.24 -13.92 -12.47
C VAL A 222 -13.43 -13.11 -11.97
N PRO A 223 -13.83 -13.29 -10.69
CA PRO A 223 -15.08 -12.73 -10.18
C PRO A 223 -15.04 -11.21 -9.98
N LEU A 224 -13.87 -10.64 -9.80
CA LEU A 224 -13.68 -9.21 -9.55
C LEU A 224 -12.76 -8.61 -10.62
N LYS A 225 -13.29 -7.66 -11.40
CA LYS A 225 -12.57 -6.91 -12.44
C LYS A 225 -12.47 -5.45 -12.04
N ILE A 226 -11.23 -4.94 -11.96
CA ILE A 226 -10.93 -3.58 -11.54
C ILE A 226 -10.00 -2.94 -12.57
N GLY A 227 -10.39 -1.78 -13.08
CA GLY A 227 -9.56 -0.96 -13.94
C GLY A 227 -9.91 -1.00 -15.43
N GLY A 228 -10.83 -1.84 -15.90
CA GLY A 228 -11.29 -1.83 -17.28
C GLY A 228 -11.54 -3.20 -17.90
N GLU A 229 -11.42 -3.29 -19.23
CA GLU A 229 -11.79 -4.46 -20.03
C GLU A 229 -10.61 -5.39 -20.34
N TYR A 230 -9.37 -4.86 -20.33
CA TYR A 230 -8.17 -5.57 -20.80
C TYR A 230 -7.38 -6.13 -19.62
N CYS A 231 -7.10 -7.43 -19.66
CA CYS A 231 -6.21 -8.07 -18.69
C CYS A 231 -4.75 -8.04 -19.14
N TRP A 232 -3.88 -8.65 -18.35
CA TRP A 232 -2.45 -8.71 -18.68
C TRP A 232 -2.17 -9.48 -19.99
N GLU A 233 -2.97 -10.50 -20.34
CA GLU A 233 -2.81 -11.28 -21.58
C GLU A 233 -2.99 -10.40 -22.82
N ASP A 234 -3.91 -9.45 -22.78
CA ASP A 234 -4.16 -8.51 -23.87
C ASP A 234 -3.01 -7.51 -24.05
N ASN A 235 -2.19 -7.34 -23.02
CA ASN A 235 -1.11 -6.35 -22.96
C ASN A 235 0.29 -6.94 -23.09
N ALA A 236 0.45 -8.26 -22.99
CA ALA A 236 1.73 -8.95 -23.00
C ALA A 236 2.06 -9.49 -24.42
N LYS A 237 2.89 -8.77 -25.19
CA LYS A 237 3.40 -9.28 -26.47
C LYS A 237 4.49 -10.33 -26.23
N GLY A 238 4.31 -11.54 -26.81
CA GLY A 238 5.34 -12.59 -26.78
C GLY A 238 5.56 -13.25 -25.41
N TYR A 239 4.69 -13.00 -24.46
CA TYR A 239 4.70 -13.69 -23.18
C TYR A 239 4.01 -15.04 -23.32
N ASP A 240 4.56 -16.09 -22.72
CA ASP A 240 4.01 -17.44 -22.80
C ASP A 240 2.59 -17.49 -22.19
N PRO A 241 1.53 -17.70 -23.01
CA PRO A 241 0.16 -17.77 -22.51
C PRO A 241 -0.15 -19.04 -21.71
N HIS A 242 0.83 -19.95 -21.58
CA HIS A 242 0.63 -21.27 -21.00
C HIS A 242 1.05 -21.38 -19.52
N LYS A 243 1.19 -20.27 -18.80
CA LYS A 243 1.38 -20.33 -17.35
C LYS A 243 0.10 -20.78 -16.64
N VAL A 244 -0.07 -22.07 -16.53
CA VAL A 244 -1.21 -22.68 -15.83
C VAL A 244 -0.78 -23.09 -14.43
N GLY A 245 -1.48 -22.55 -13.43
CA GLY A 245 -1.35 -23.01 -12.04
C GLY A 245 -2.09 -24.34 -11.85
N GLN A 246 -1.47 -25.31 -11.17
CA GLN A 246 -2.11 -26.57 -10.85
C GLN A 246 -2.34 -26.67 -9.35
N LEU A 247 -3.56 -27.05 -8.97
CA LEU A 247 -3.98 -27.29 -7.60
C LEU A 247 -4.50 -28.73 -7.50
N SER A 248 -4.05 -29.44 -6.48
CA SER A 248 -4.58 -30.75 -6.14
C SER A 248 -4.88 -30.77 -4.65
N SER A 249 -6.12 -31.13 -4.27
CA SER A 249 -6.50 -31.21 -2.87
C SER A 249 -7.57 -32.27 -2.65
N SER A 250 -7.39 -33.03 -1.58
CA SER A 250 -8.43 -33.93 -1.06
C SER A 250 -9.57 -33.21 -0.34
N SER A 251 -9.42 -31.89 -0.09
CA SER A 251 -10.42 -31.07 0.61
C SER A 251 -11.48 -30.46 -0.29
N PHE A 252 -11.42 -30.67 -1.61
CA PHE A 252 -12.49 -30.27 -2.52
C PHE A 252 -13.69 -31.21 -2.38
N THR A 253 -14.86 -30.63 -2.16
CA THR A 253 -16.11 -31.42 -1.99
C THR A 253 -16.63 -31.89 -3.33
N ASP A 254 -16.54 -31.07 -4.36
CA ASP A 254 -17.01 -31.35 -5.72
C ASP A 254 -16.33 -30.44 -6.74
N GLU A 255 -16.66 -30.60 -8.02
CA GLU A 255 -16.13 -29.82 -9.12
C GLU A 255 -16.44 -28.32 -9.00
N LYS A 256 -17.63 -27.96 -8.46
CA LYS A 256 -18.01 -26.55 -8.25
C LYS A 256 -17.14 -25.89 -7.19
N ASP A 257 -16.89 -26.58 -6.07
CA ASP A 257 -16.01 -26.11 -5.01
C ASP A 257 -14.59 -25.92 -5.54
N ALA A 258 -14.08 -26.88 -6.31
CA ALA A 258 -12.76 -26.78 -6.95
C ALA A 258 -12.65 -25.58 -7.91
N LEU A 259 -13.72 -25.31 -8.68
CA LEU A 259 -13.77 -24.17 -9.59
C LEU A 259 -13.75 -22.83 -8.84
N GLU A 260 -14.50 -22.72 -7.74
CA GLU A 260 -14.50 -21.50 -6.91
C GLU A 260 -13.11 -21.24 -6.32
N VAL A 261 -12.42 -22.29 -5.85
CA VAL A 261 -11.04 -22.17 -5.34
C VAL A 261 -10.07 -21.80 -6.47
N ALA A 262 -10.21 -22.40 -7.66
CA ALA A 262 -9.38 -22.04 -8.81
C ALA A 262 -9.54 -20.56 -9.20
N LYS A 263 -10.77 -20.04 -9.22
CA LYS A 263 -11.06 -18.62 -9.44
C LYS A 263 -10.45 -17.72 -8.37
N SER A 264 -10.47 -18.14 -7.11
CA SER A 264 -9.88 -17.42 -5.99
C SER A 264 -8.36 -17.25 -6.16
N VAL A 265 -7.66 -18.33 -6.47
CA VAL A 265 -6.21 -18.29 -6.70
C VAL A 265 -5.87 -17.40 -7.88
N LEU A 266 -6.64 -17.50 -8.96
CA LEU A 266 -6.45 -16.67 -10.15
C LEU A 266 -6.71 -15.20 -9.84
N LEU A 267 -7.76 -14.87 -9.07
CA LEU A 267 -8.02 -13.51 -8.60
C LEU A 267 -6.85 -12.95 -7.81
N GLY A 268 -6.36 -13.70 -6.81
CA GLY A 268 -5.23 -13.26 -5.98
C GLY A 268 -3.95 -12.98 -6.79
N ARG A 269 -3.71 -13.78 -7.85
CA ARG A 269 -2.59 -13.55 -8.77
C ARG A 269 -2.84 -12.35 -9.69
N SER A 270 -4.05 -12.24 -10.23
CA SER A 270 -4.40 -11.14 -11.14
C SER A 270 -4.32 -9.77 -10.47
N LEU A 271 -4.69 -9.65 -9.18
CA LEU A 271 -4.58 -8.40 -8.40
C LEU A 271 -3.13 -7.94 -8.15
N GLN A 272 -2.14 -8.77 -8.50
CA GLN A 272 -0.73 -8.37 -8.48
C GLN A 272 -0.26 -7.80 -9.82
N PHE A 273 -1.15 -7.68 -10.82
CA PHE A 273 -0.79 -7.17 -12.15
C PHE A 273 -0.33 -5.72 -12.10
N GLN A 274 -1.10 -4.86 -11.46
CA GLN A 274 -0.72 -3.46 -11.32
C GLN A 274 -1.04 -2.92 -9.94
N SER A 275 -0.07 -2.21 -9.37
CA SER A 275 -0.20 -1.49 -8.11
C SER A 275 0.18 -0.01 -8.29
N CYS A 276 -0.41 0.83 -7.46
CA CYS A 276 -0.08 2.23 -7.36
C CYS A 276 -0.04 2.60 -5.88
N GLU A 277 1.04 3.21 -5.45
CA GLU A 277 1.14 3.88 -4.17
C GLU A 277 1.01 5.38 -4.44
N ALA A 278 0.05 6.04 -3.79
CA ALA A 278 -0.19 7.45 -3.97
C ALA A 278 -0.33 8.15 -2.62
N LYS A 279 0.44 9.23 -2.42
CA LYS A 279 0.33 10.13 -1.28
C LYS A 279 -0.44 11.37 -1.70
N THR A 280 -1.44 11.75 -0.91
CA THR A 280 -2.31 12.91 -1.15
C THR A 280 -2.38 13.79 0.09
N GLU A 281 -2.90 15.01 -0.06
CA GLU A 281 -3.45 15.71 1.10
C GLU A 281 -4.49 14.83 1.80
N GLY A 282 -4.72 15.07 3.09
CA GLY A 282 -5.59 14.24 3.90
C GLY A 282 -6.99 14.11 3.31
N ASN A 283 -7.41 12.88 3.05
CA ASN A 283 -8.74 12.57 2.55
C ASN A 283 -9.37 11.42 3.35
N CYS A 284 -10.30 11.76 4.22
CA CYS A 284 -10.98 10.82 5.10
C CYS A 284 -11.97 9.87 4.39
N ARG A 285 -12.27 10.11 3.11
CA ARG A 285 -13.16 9.27 2.30
C ARG A 285 -12.45 8.09 1.66
N ILE A 286 -11.10 8.12 1.60
CA ILE A 286 -10.31 6.99 1.11
C ILE A 286 -10.26 5.90 2.17
N ARG A 287 -10.84 4.73 1.87
CA ARG A 287 -10.90 3.59 2.78
C ARG A 287 -10.56 2.29 2.06
N PRO A 288 -10.01 1.29 2.77
CA PRO A 288 -9.80 -0.03 2.19
C PRO A 288 -11.11 -0.60 1.66
N GLY A 289 -11.05 -1.15 0.44
CA GLY A 289 -12.19 -1.70 -0.26
C GLY A 289 -12.93 -0.74 -1.17
N ASN A 290 -12.78 0.55 -1.00
CA ASN A 290 -13.33 1.52 -1.93
C ASN A 290 -12.62 1.43 -3.28
N ARG A 291 -13.31 1.87 -4.33
CA ARG A 291 -12.73 2.11 -5.63
C ARG A 291 -12.46 3.60 -5.78
N LEU A 292 -11.36 3.94 -6.42
CA LEU A 292 -11.04 5.32 -6.76
C LEU A 292 -10.43 5.40 -8.15
N THR A 293 -10.54 6.57 -8.77
CA THR A 293 -10.00 6.83 -10.09
C THR A 293 -8.71 7.65 -9.98
N VAL A 294 -7.64 7.16 -10.61
CA VAL A 294 -6.36 7.88 -10.72
C VAL A 294 -6.25 8.46 -12.12
N LYS A 295 -5.83 9.73 -12.22
CA LYS A 295 -5.68 10.44 -13.50
C LYS A 295 -4.32 11.13 -13.59
N TYR A 296 -3.85 11.24 -14.83
CA TYR A 296 -2.64 11.97 -15.22
C TYR A 296 -1.32 11.34 -14.75
N LEU A 297 -1.31 10.04 -14.43
CA LEU A 297 -0.08 9.25 -14.24
C LEU A 297 0.37 8.56 -15.54
N GLY A 298 -0.30 8.84 -16.65
CA GLY A 298 -0.03 8.27 -17.95
C GLY A 298 -0.98 7.12 -18.32
N ARG A 299 -1.09 6.88 -19.62
CA ARG A 299 -2.06 5.99 -20.26
C ARG A 299 -2.21 4.62 -19.61
N HIS A 300 -1.10 4.01 -19.19
CA HIS A 300 -1.10 2.68 -18.60
C HIS A 300 -1.40 2.66 -17.09
N SER A 301 -1.35 3.82 -16.45
CA SER A 301 -1.55 3.97 -15.00
C SER A 301 -2.87 4.67 -14.66
N ASP A 302 -3.47 5.38 -15.60
CA ASP A 302 -4.76 6.04 -15.40
C ASP A 302 -5.90 5.01 -15.33
N GLY A 303 -6.91 5.30 -14.53
CA GLY A 303 -8.12 4.51 -14.42
C GLY A 303 -8.52 4.15 -13.00
N GLU A 304 -9.43 3.20 -12.88
CA GLU A 304 -9.99 2.74 -11.62
C GLU A 304 -9.05 1.77 -10.90
N TYR A 305 -8.96 1.91 -9.59
CA TYR A 305 -8.20 1.05 -8.68
C TYR A 305 -9.01 0.70 -7.44
N LEU A 306 -8.74 -0.47 -6.87
CA LEU A 306 -9.17 -0.87 -5.55
C LEU A 306 -8.21 -0.35 -4.50
N VAL A 307 -8.70 0.31 -3.47
CA VAL A 307 -7.92 0.68 -2.28
C VAL A 307 -7.67 -0.57 -1.45
N TYR A 308 -6.44 -1.05 -1.44
CA TYR A 308 -6.05 -2.24 -0.69
C TYR A 308 -5.63 -1.90 0.74
N SER A 309 -4.93 -0.78 0.91
CA SER A 309 -4.47 -0.29 2.20
C SER A 309 -4.48 1.23 2.19
N VAL A 310 -4.72 1.83 3.34
CA VAL A 310 -4.66 3.27 3.53
C VAL A 310 -3.94 3.60 4.84
N GLU A 311 -3.12 4.64 4.79
CA GLU A 311 -2.48 5.23 5.95
C GLU A 311 -2.93 6.68 6.06
N HIS A 312 -3.55 7.02 7.19
CA HIS A 312 -3.88 8.40 7.54
C HIS A 312 -2.89 8.89 8.58
N ASP A 313 -2.14 9.90 8.24
CA ASP A 313 -1.11 10.49 9.08
C ASP A 313 -1.41 11.98 9.31
N PHE A 314 -1.81 12.30 10.51
CA PHE A 314 -1.99 13.67 10.95
C PHE A 314 -0.92 14.03 11.97
N SER A 315 -0.22 15.12 11.74
CA SER A 315 0.66 15.73 12.74
C SER A 315 0.36 17.24 12.86
N VAL A 316 0.60 17.77 14.05
CA VAL A 316 0.41 19.22 14.29
C VAL A 316 1.41 20.06 13.49
N GLN A 317 2.56 19.47 13.13
CA GLN A 317 3.64 20.15 12.39
C GLN A 317 3.42 20.09 10.88
N ASP A 318 3.06 18.91 10.35
CA ASP A 318 3.05 18.65 8.91
C ASP A 318 1.63 18.71 8.31
N GLY A 319 0.60 18.64 9.16
CA GLY A 319 -0.79 18.58 8.72
C GLY A 319 -1.30 17.16 8.52
N TYR A 320 -2.33 16.99 7.69
CA TYR A 320 -2.99 15.73 7.44
C TYR A 320 -2.69 15.21 6.03
N PHE A 321 -2.16 13.98 5.95
CA PHE A 321 -1.85 13.28 4.71
C PHE A 321 -2.52 11.92 4.66
N THR A 322 -2.81 11.46 3.46
CA THR A 322 -3.30 10.10 3.20
C THR A 322 -2.40 9.42 2.19
N THR A 323 -1.86 8.25 2.55
CA THR A 323 -1.13 7.38 1.62
C THR A 323 -1.99 6.16 1.32
N CYS A 324 -2.26 5.88 0.06
CA CYS A 324 -3.07 4.76 -0.36
C CYS A 324 -2.27 3.80 -1.24
N HIS A 325 -2.38 2.50 -0.93
CA HIS A 325 -1.86 1.41 -1.74
C HIS A 325 -3.01 0.82 -2.55
N LEU A 326 -2.91 0.94 -3.84
CA LEU A 326 -3.96 0.66 -4.80
C LEU A 326 -3.60 -0.57 -5.64
N LYS A 327 -4.58 -1.36 -6.01
CA LYS A 327 -4.39 -2.56 -6.85
C LYS A 327 -5.45 -2.62 -7.95
N ARG A 328 -5.07 -3.18 -9.10
CA ARG A 328 -6.01 -3.55 -10.16
C ARG A 328 -5.51 -4.74 -10.97
N ASN A 329 -6.43 -5.45 -11.57
CA ASN A 329 -6.14 -6.62 -12.40
C ASN A 329 -6.51 -6.44 -13.88
N PHE A 330 -7.21 -5.37 -14.22
CA PHE A 330 -7.57 -4.99 -15.58
C PHE A 330 -7.16 -3.54 -15.84
N CYS A 331 -7.11 -3.14 -17.09
CA CYS A 331 -6.88 -1.75 -17.49
C CYS A 331 -7.82 -1.35 -18.62
N GLY A 332 -8.09 -0.04 -18.73
CA GLY A 332 -8.98 0.52 -19.76
C GLY A 332 -8.34 0.63 -21.15
N VAL A 333 -7.05 0.28 -21.29
CA VAL A 333 -6.29 0.50 -22.53
C VAL A 333 -5.43 -0.71 -22.87
N SER A 334 -5.58 -1.19 -24.11
CA SER A 334 -4.68 -2.23 -24.65
C SER A 334 -3.39 -1.60 -25.18
N ASN A 335 -2.26 -2.31 -25.00
CA ASN A 335 -0.96 -1.94 -25.59
C ASN A 335 -0.98 -1.84 -27.12
N ASN A 336 -2.00 -2.43 -27.76
CA ASN A 336 -2.15 -2.40 -29.22
C ASN A 336 -2.78 -1.10 -29.74
N ARG A 337 -3.27 -0.21 -28.87
CA ARG A 337 -3.80 1.09 -29.30
C ARG A 337 -2.67 2.13 -29.31
N SER A 338 -2.48 2.81 -30.42
CA SER A 338 -1.57 3.95 -30.53
C SER A 338 -2.04 5.07 -29.58
N ILE A 339 -1.09 5.74 -28.94
CA ILE A 339 -1.36 6.93 -28.13
C ILE A 339 -2.01 7.97 -29.05
N SER A 340 -3.17 8.49 -28.67
CA SER A 340 -3.82 9.57 -29.44
C SER A 340 -2.96 10.84 -29.35
N ALA A 341 -3.07 11.71 -30.35
CA ALA A 341 -2.35 12.99 -30.35
C ALA A 341 -2.74 13.85 -29.12
N ILE A 342 -4.00 13.75 -28.68
CA ILE A 342 -4.52 14.43 -27.48
C ILE A 342 -3.82 13.95 -26.19
N ASP A 343 -3.58 12.63 -26.08
CA ASP A 343 -2.89 12.08 -24.90
C ASP A 343 -1.42 12.48 -24.87
N ARG A 344 -0.75 12.59 -26.02
CA ARG A 344 0.62 13.11 -26.13
C ARG A 344 0.72 14.56 -25.68
N GLU A 345 -0.12 15.42 -26.23
CA GLU A 345 -0.15 16.85 -25.91
C GLU A 345 -0.43 17.09 -24.40
N ARG A 346 -1.20 16.20 -23.78
CA ARG A 346 -1.55 16.25 -22.36
C ARG A 346 -0.38 15.83 -21.46
N ILE A 347 0.39 14.80 -21.84
CA ILE A 347 1.59 14.33 -21.14
C ILE A 347 2.69 15.40 -21.23
N ASP A 348 2.88 15.98 -22.43
CA ASP A 348 3.90 17.01 -22.68
C ASP A 348 3.61 18.31 -21.88
N ARG A 349 2.34 18.74 -21.80
CA ARG A 349 1.95 19.90 -20.98
C ARG A 349 2.20 19.69 -19.49
N GLN A 350 2.03 18.47 -18.97
CA GLN A 350 2.28 18.17 -17.55
C GLN A 350 3.77 18.15 -17.23
N GLY A 351 4.61 17.65 -18.13
CA GLY A 351 6.07 17.73 -18.01
C GLY A 351 6.57 19.17 -18.02
N ALA A 352 5.99 20.02 -18.87
CA ALA A 352 6.35 21.44 -18.97
C ALA A 352 5.94 22.23 -17.70
N ASN A 353 4.73 22.02 -17.17
CA ASN A 353 4.27 22.70 -15.95
C ASN A 353 5.10 22.31 -14.71
N ALA A 354 5.53 21.05 -14.61
CA ALA A 354 6.40 20.60 -13.52
C ALA A 354 7.81 21.23 -13.59
N GLN A 355 8.29 21.54 -14.81
CA GLN A 355 9.56 22.26 -14.99
C GLN A 355 9.43 23.76 -14.71
N GLU A 356 8.31 24.41 -15.08
CA GLU A 356 8.05 25.82 -14.78
C GLU A 356 7.90 26.10 -13.28
N GLU A 357 7.22 25.23 -12.52
CA GLU A 357 7.12 25.37 -11.07
C GLU A 357 8.49 25.19 -10.37
N THR A 358 9.36 24.30 -10.88
CA THR A 358 10.72 24.11 -10.34
C THR A 358 11.60 25.34 -10.63
N VAL A 359 11.43 25.98 -11.77
CA VAL A 359 12.15 27.21 -12.16
C VAL A 359 11.62 28.43 -11.40
N ALA A 360 10.30 28.53 -11.17
CA ALA A 360 9.69 29.62 -10.40
C ALA A 360 10.08 29.59 -8.91
N ALA A 361 10.22 28.38 -8.32
CA ALA A 361 10.71 28.23 -6.95
C ALA A 361 12.19 28.62 -6.77
N THR A 362 12.99 28.51 -7.83
CA THR A 362 14.43 28.86 -7.82
C THR A 362 14.66 30.34 -8.09
N SER A 363 13.74 31.04 -8.76
CA SER A 363 13.90 32.48 -9.13
C SER A 363 13.38 33.46 -8.08
N ALA A 364 12.78 33.00 -6.98
CA ALA A 364 12.33 33.88 -5.88
C ALA A 364 13.43 34.30 -4.89
N SER A 365 14.68 33.87 -5.07
CA SER A 365 15.83 34.25 -4.22
C SER A 365 16.97 34.79 -5.04
N GLY A 366 16.93 36.07 -5.36
CA GLY A 366 18.11 36.74 -5.91
C GLY A 366 17.80 38.01 -6.70
N ASN A 367 17.99 39.16 -6.05
CA ASN A 367 17.83 40.49 -6.61
C ASN A 367 19.06 40.93 -7.42
N GLN A 368 18.79 41.51 -8.60
CA GLN A 368 19.47 42.62 -9.31
C GLN A 368 21.01 42.57 -9.57
N THR A 369 21.39 42.56 -10.83
CA THR A 369 22.06 43.74 -11.48
C THR A 369 22.13 43.56 -13.00
N GLU A 370 21.70 44.60 -13.71
CA GLU A 370 21.79 44.75 -15.16
C GLU A 370 23.22 44.88 -15.66
N SER A 371 23.55 44.32 -16.82
CA SER A 371 24.33 45.00 -17.88
C SER A 371 24.24 44.28 -19.20
N GLN A 372 24.04 45.08 -20.24
CA GLN A 372 24.00 44.77 -21.67
C GLN A 372 25.34 44.28 -22.21
N ASN A 373 25.40 43.41 -23.15
CA ASN A 373 25.69 43.58 -24.58
C ASN A 373 26.22 42.33 -25.28
N ASP A 374 25.71 42.17 -26.49
CA ASP A 374 26.31 41.72 -27.75
C ASP A 374 26.59 40.23 -28.03
N THR A 375 25.82 39.78 -29.00
CA THR A 375 25.97 38.83 -30.10
C THR A 375 27.39 38.30 -30.35
N GLU A 376 27.51 36.96 -30.32
CA GLU A 376 28.25 36.18 -31.34
C GLU A 376 27.84 34.70 -31.30
N GLU A 377 27.36 34.22 -32.43
CA GLU A 377 27.14 32.79 -32.70
C GLU A 377 28.46 32.03 -32.70
N SER A 378 28.62 31.04 -31.84
CA SER A 378 29.59 29.98 -32.05
C SER A 378 28.99 28.63 -31.60
N ASN A 379 28.90 27.70 -32.54
CA ASN A 379 28.66 26.27 -32.31
C ASN A 379 29.62 25.75 -31.24
N ALA A 380 29.09 25.43 -30.06
CA ALA A 380 29.78 24.63 -29.08
C ALA A 380 28.94 23.39 -28.78
N GLU A 381 29.50 22.22 -29.01
CA GLU A 381 28.97 20.95 -28.55
C GLU A 381 28.66 21.06 -27.05
N GLU A 382 27.42 20.84 -26.65
CA GLU A 382 27.01 20.76 -25.24
C GLU A 382 27.71 19.57 -24.60
N LYS A 383 28.80 19.85 -23.86
CA LYS A 383 29.42 18.88 -22.95
C LYS A 383 28.54 18.72 -21.73
N SER A 384 27.87 17.59 -21.62
CA SER A 384 27.07 17.25 -20.43
C SER A 384 27.98 16.85 -19.25
N PRO A 385 27.78 17.40 -18.05
CA PRO A 385 28.54 17.04 -16.87
C PRO A 385 28.39 15.54 -16.56
N LYS A 386 29.51 14.86 -16.28
CA LYS A 386 29.51 13.42 -16.06
C LYS A 386 30.29 13.03 -14.80
N ILE A 387 29.68 12.18 -13.97
CA ILE A 387 30.31 11.53 -12.83
C ILE A 387 30.55 10.06 -13.23
N SER A 388 31.74 9.55 -12.99
CA SER A 388 32.14 8.19 -13.38
C SER A 388 33.04 7.56 -12.33
N ASN A 389 33.21 6.23 -12.41
CA ASN A 389 34.12 5.44 -11.59
C ASN A 389 33.97 5.66 -10.06
N PRO A 390 32.79 5.46 -9.46
CA PRO A 390 32.64 5.54 -8.01
C PRO A 390 33.42 4.42 -7.33
N ARG A 391 34.18 4.76 -6.27
CA ARG A 391 35.03 3.83 -5.55
C ARG A 391 35.23 4.24 -4.10
N TRP A 392 35.46 3.27 -3.23
CA TRP A 392 35.87 3.49 -1.86
C TRP A 392 37.39 3.56 -1.75
N GLU A 393 37.88 4.57 -1.05
CA GLU A 393 39.30 4.75 -0.79
C GLU A 393 39.58 4.80 0.73
N ASP A 394 40.76 4.34 1.16
CA ASP A 394 41.24 4.52 2.53
C ASP A 394 41.86 5.95 2.71
N GLU A 395 42.30 6.26 3.92
CA GLU A 395 42.95 7.54 4.25
C GLU A 395 44.21 7.85 3.43
N ASN A 396 44.77 6.83 2.75
CA ASN A 396 45.95 6.95 1.91
C ASN A 396 45.60 7.02 0.40
N GLY A 397 44.31 7.10 0.04
CA GLY A 397 43.83 7.21 -1.33
C GLY A 397 43.90 5.88 -2.09
N ARG A 398 43.93 4.71 -1.40
CA ARG A 398 43.93 3.38 -2.06
C ARG A 398 42.54 2.86 -2.14
N THR A 399 42.16 2.37 -3.30
CA THR A 399 40.83 1.74 -3.50
C THR A 399 40.71 0.48 -2.63
N ILE A 400 39.62 0.41 -1.86
CA ILE A 400 39.28 -0.67 -0.96
C ILE A 400 37.96 -1.31 -1.34
N THR A 401 37.82 -2.62 -1.06
CA THR A 401 36.57 -3.37 -1.28
C THR A 401 35.96 -3.88 0.03
N LYS A 402 36.66 -3.70 1.15
CA LYS A 402 36.21 -4.12 2.49
C LYS A 402 36.79 -3.14 3.52
N ALA A 403 35.97 -2.78 4.52
CA ALA A 403 36.36 -2.00 5.67
C ALA A 403 35.80 -2.65 6.93
N LEU A 404 36.41 -2.40 8.10
CA LEU A 404 35.92 -2.84 9.39
C LEU A 404 35.10 -1.72 10.04
N VAL A 405 34.25 -2.10 10.96
CA VAL A 405 33.46 -1.12 11.75
C VAL A 405 34.43 -0.25 12.58
N GLY A 406 34.42 1.06 12.27
CA GLY A 406 35.30 2.06 12.88
C GLY A 406 36.41 2.57 11.97
N ASP A 407 36.61 2.00 10.78
CA ASP A 407 37.55 2.52 9.78
C ASP A 407 36.96 3.79 9.13
N GLU A 408 37.80 4.80 8.91
CA GLU A 408 37.45 5.95 8.08
C GLU A 408 37.65 5.60 6.61
N VAL A 409 36.58 5.75 5.82
CA VAL A 409 36.58 5.45 4.38
C VAL A 409 35.99 6.61 3.61
N PHE A 410 36.52 6.85 2.41
CA PHE A 410 36.11 7.94 1.53
C PHE A 410 35.46 7.38 0.28
N LEU A 411 34.28 7.91 -0.09
CA LEU A 411 33.65 7.60 -1.37
C LEU A 411 34.12 8.65 -2.39
N CYS A 412 34.86 8.21 -3.39
CA CYS A 412 35.42 9.04 -4.44
C CYS A 412 34.83 8.69 -5.81
N ALA A 413 34.72 9.67 -6.70
CA ALA A 413 34.31 9.44 -8.09
C ALA A 413 35.04 10.46 -8.99
N ASP A 414 35.34 10.08 -10.23
CA ASP A 414 35.93 10.98 -11.20
C ASP A 414 34.84 11.83 -11.85
N VAL A 415 35.04 13.13 -11.93
CA VAL A 415 34.12 14.07 -12.55
C VAL A 415 34.73 14.74 -13.77
N THR A 416 33.93 14.93 -14.81
CA THR A 416 34.32 15.65 -16.03
C THR A 416 33.30 16.73 -16.35
N ASP A 417 33.77 17.88 -16.79
CA ASP A 417 32.96 19.04 -17.17
C ASP A 417 32.08 19.60 -16.01
N ILE A 418 32.55 19.44 -14.75
CA ILE A 418 31.93 20.00 -13.55
C ILE A 418 32.95 20.96 -12.91
N ALA A 419 32.51 22.17 -12.56
CA ALA A 419 33.36 23.18 -11.94
C ALA A 419 33.72 22.80 -10.49
N ASP A 420 34.96 23.11 -10.08
CA ASP A 420 35.38 23.00 -8.68
C ASP A 420 34.47 23.82 -7.77
N GLY A 421 34.07 23.24 -6.65
CA GLY A 421 33.14 23.85 -5.70
C GLY A 421 31.66 23.51 -5.98
N ALA A 422 31.32 22.83 -7.08
CA ALA A 422 29.98 22.33 -7.30
C ALA A 422 29.65 21.21 -6.28
N THR A 423 28.40 21.14 -5.85
CA THR A 423 27.96 20.15 -4.89
C THR A 423 27.35 18.94 -5.63
N ALA A 424 27.91 17.76 -5.40
CA ALA A 424 27.32 16.50 -5.84
C ALA A 424 26.53 15.85 -4.70
N LYS A 425 25.38 15.27 -5.02
CA LYS A 425 24.59 14.45 -4.08
C LYS A 425 24.87 12.97 -4.32
N ILE A 426 25.18 12.26 -3.26
CA ILE A 426 25.50 10.83 -3.30
C ILE A 426 24.50 10.11 -2.43
N ASN A 427 23.77 9.14 -3.01
CA ASN A 427 22.85 8.28 -2.30
C ASN A 427 23.51 6.89 -2.12
N ILE A 428 23.67 6.49 -0.87
CA ILE A 428 24.15 5.16 -0.52
C ILE A 428 22.93 4.27 -0.31
N VAL A 429 22.85 3.16 -1.05
CA VAL A 429 21.78 2.15 -0.93
C VAL A 429 22.38 0.80 -0.57
N GLU A 430 21.71 0.06 0.28
CA GLU A 430 22.12 -1.31 0.64
C GLU A 430 21.74 -2.27 -0.49
N LYS A 431 22.68 -3.13 -0.89
CA LYS A 431 22.49 -4.08 -1.99
C LYS A 431 22.18 -5.49 -1.47
N ASP A 432 21.14 -5.59 -0.65
CA ASP A 432 20.66 -6.86 -0.10
C ASP A 432 19.43 -7.44 -0.82
N GLY A 433 19.00 -6.79 -1.92
CA GLY A 433 17.83 -7.16 -2.71
C GLY A 433 16.60 -6.28 -2.50
N ASN A 434 16.63 -5.37 -1.53
CA ASN A 434 15.54 -4.40 -1.29
C ASN A 434 15.91 -2.96 -1.69
N ASP A 435 17.17 -2.67 -2.04
CA ASP A 435 17.70 -1.33 -2.36
C ASP A 435 17.29 -0.27 -1.32
N ASP A 436 17.40 -0.62 -0.03
CA ASP A 436 17.02 0.28 1.04
C ASP A 436 18.01 1.46 1.12
N PHE A 437 17.44 2.67 1.21
CA PHE A 437 18.21 3.90 1.35
C PHE A 437 18.93 3.94 2.70
N VAL A 438 20.24 4.01 2.67
CA VAL A 438 21.10 4.05 3.89
C VAL A 438 21.45 5.47 4.26
N ALA A 439 21.93 6.28 3.32
CA ALA A 439 22.32 7.65 3.59
C ALA A 439 22.37 8.53 2.31
N GLU A 440 22.10 9.83 2.48
CA GLU A 440 22.35 10.86 1.48
C GLU A 440 23.51 11.74 1.99
N MET A 441 24.52 11.93 1.16
CA MET A 441 25.65 12.80 1.48
C MET A 441 25.85 13.83 0.37
N GLY A 442 26.21 15.06 0.76
CA GLY A 442 26.64 16.10 -0.15
C GLY A 442 28.17 16.18 -0.15
N ALA A 443 28.77 16.17 -1.32
CA ALA A 443 30.22 16.40 -1.48
C ALA A 443 30.49 17.55 -2.43
N ALA A 444 31.50 18.36 -2.12
CA ALA A 444 31.97 19.38 -3.02
C ALA A 444 33.04 18.82 -3.97
N VAL A 445 32.93 19.15 -5.25
CA VAL A 445 33.90 18.76 -6.26
C VAL A 445 35.20 19.50 -6.03
N GLN A 446 36.32 18.80 -5.95
CA GLN A 446 37.68 19.37 -5.82
C GLN A 446 38.62 18.67 -6.80
N GLU A 447 39.36 19.46 -7.60
CA GLU A 447 40.37 18.97 -8.54
C GLU A 447 39.91 17.83 -9.47
N GLY A 448 38.61 17.85 -9.91
CA GLY A 448 38.08 16.82 -10.78
C GLY A 448 37.70 15.51 -10.08
N ARG A 449 37.57 15.52 -8.76
CA ARG A 449 37.12 14.41 -7.93
C ARG A 449 35.93 14.75 -7.06
#